data_039a226a5075b59ec6bb400bb9e41cbd
#
_entry.id   039a226a5075b59ec6bb400bb9e41cbd
#
_cell.length_a   1.000
_cell.length_b   1.000
_cell.length_c   1.000
_cell.angle_alpha   90.00
_cell.angle_beta   90.00
_cell.angle_gamma   90.00
#
_symmetry.space_group_name_H-M   'P 1'
#
loop_
_entity.id
_entity.type
_entity.pdbx_description
1 polymer ?
#
loop_
_entity_poly.entity_id
_entity_poly.type
_entity_poly.pdbx_seq_one_letter_code
_entity_poly.pdbx_strand_id
1 'polypeptide(L)'
;MENVIAKLVQDFEQGKMNRRQLIQSLSLAAAAAAGIAPAARAAGKPLEALYVNHISYEVNDYKKVRDFYVDLLGMKITEDDGKQCRLVFGNNMLIPRNRAGGGPAKVDHIAYTVTNWDAEKGGLEEELKRRGLQYRGSAKTSFHVKDPEGMGVQFGGLHQ
;
A
#
# COMPACT_ATOMS: atom_id res chain seq x y z
N MET A 1 -23.20 26.41 13.04
CA MET A 1 -22.37 25.92 11.94
C MET A 1 -21.41 27.00 11.43
N GLU A 2 -21.90 28.18 11.14
CA GLU A 2 -21.08 29.32 10.69
C GLU A 2 -19.89 29.61 11.60
N ASN A 3 -20.03 29.54 12.91
CA ASN A 3 -18.97 29.78 13.88
C ASN A 3 -17.84 28.72 13.80
N VAL A 4 -18.14 27.46 13.44
CA VAL A 4 -17.14 26.40 13.32
C VAL A 4 -16.31 26.60 12.06
N ILE A 5 -16.99 26.93 10.95
CA ILE A 5 -16.30 27.17 9.66
C ILE A 5 -15.43 28.42 9.76
N ALA A 6 -15.94 29.50 10.33
CA ALA A 6 -15.16 30.72 10.54
C ALA A 6 -13.92 30.49 11.39
N LYS A 7 -14.03 29.69 12.45
CA LYS A 7 -12.90 29.34 13.30
C LYS A 7 -11.84 28.51 12.55
N LEU A 8 -12.26 27.55 11.73
CA LEU A 8 -11.33 26.71 10.96
C LEU A 8 -10.56 27.55 9.91
N VAL A 9 -11.24 28.49 9.26
CA VAL A 9 -10.59 29.42 8.32
C VAL A 9 -9.61 30.32 9.05
N GLN A 10 -10.00 30.88 10.19
CA GLN A 10 -9.14 31.71 11.03
C GLN A 10 -7.89 30.96 11.50
N ASP A 11 -8.04 29.72 11.96
CA ASP A 11 -6.90 28.89 12.41
C ASP A 11 -5.95 28.56 11.24
N PHE A 12 -6.49 28.42 10.02
CA PHE A 12 -5.67 28.25 8.82
C PHE A 12 -4.91 29.54 8.46
N GLU A 13 -5.58 30.69 8.44
CA GLU A 13 -4.97 31.99 8.17
C GLU A 13 -3.89 32.37 9.19
N GLN A 14 -4.04 31.91 10.44
CA GLN A 14 -3.06 32.07 11.50
C GLN A 14 -1.92 31.04 11.47
N GLY A 15 -1.88 30.15 10.45
CA GLY A 15 -0.85 29.14 10.31
C GLY A 15 -0.91 28.00 11.33
N LYS A 16 -2.02 27.89 12.10
CA LYS A 16 -2.21 26.85 13.12
C LYS A 16 -2.56 25.49 12.50
N MET A 17 -2.96 25.46 11.24
CA MET A 17 -3.22 24.24 10.49
C MET A 17 -2.81 24.39 9.03
N ASN A 18 -2.48 23.28 8.38
CA ASN A 18 -2.17 23.26 6.96
C ASN A 18 -3.43 23.06 6.10
N ARG A 19 -3.29 23.27 4.78
CA ARG A 19 -4.40 23.13 3.81
C ARG A 19 -5.12 21.77 3.88
N ARG A 20 -4.38 20.68 4.09
CA ARG A 20 -4.95 19.34 4.18
C ARG A 20 -5.81 19.20 5.45
N GLN A 21 -5.34 19.72 6.56
CA GLN A 21 -6.07 19.72 7.83
C GLN A 21 -7.34 20.55 7.73
N LEU A 22 -7.28 21.72 7.09
CA LEU A 22 -8.47 22.55 6.84
C LEU A 22 -9.52 21.79 6.02
N ILE A 23 -9.14 21.18 4.90
CA ILE A 23 -10.05 20.42 4.03
C ILE A 23 -10.68 19.24 4.81
N GLN A 24 -9.90 18.49 5.58
CA GLN A 24 -10.42 17.40 6.41
C GLN A 24 -11.41 17.87 7.46
N SER A 25 -11.12 18.98 8.13
CA SER A 25 -12.01 19.55 9.17
C SER A 25 -13.30 20.11 8.59
N LEU A 26 -13.25 20.75 7.42
CA LEU A 26 -14.44 21.21 6.71
C LEU A 26 -15.31 20.05 6.23
N SER A 27 -14.72 18.96 5.74
CA SER A 27 -15.45 17.76 5.33
C SER A 27 -16.18 17.10 6.51
N LEU A 28 -15.54 17.04 7.66
CA LEU A 28 -16.14 16.53 8.91
C LEU A 28 -17.29 17.43 9.39
N ALA A 29 -17.12 18.74 9.34
CA ALA A 29 -18.15 19.68 9.72
C ALA A 29 -19.38 19.61 8.79
N ALA A 30 -19.15 19.44 7.48
CA ALA A 30 -20.22 19.28 6.49
C ALA A 30 -20.98 17.95 6.68
N ALA A 31 -20.29 16.85 6.96
CA ALA A 31 -20.90 15.55 7.23
C ALA A 31 -21.77 15.57 8.49
N ALA A 32 -21.29 16.21 9.56
CA ALA A 32 -22.05 16.40 10.79
C ALA A 32 -23.32 17.25 10.59
N ALA A 33 -23.24 18.21 9.70
CA ALA A 33 -24.39 19.09 9.35
C ALA A 33 -25.46 18.39 8.51
N ALA A 34 -25.06 17.42 7.70
CA ALA A 34 -25.98 16.63 6.88
C ALA A 34 -26.66 15.49 7.66
N GLY A 35 -26.43 15.37 8.97
CA GLY A 35 -26.95 14.26 9.79
C GLY A 35 -26.37 12.90 9.39
N ILE A 36 -25.38 12.91 8.52
CA ILE A 36 -24.58 11.74 8.22
C ILE A 36 -23.66 11.59 9.43
N ALA A 37 -24.08 10.76 10.40
CA ALA A 37 -23.14 10.33 11.42
C ALA A 37 -21.91 9.85 10.68
N PRO A 38 -20.71 10.43 10.89
CA PRO A 38 -19.52 9.82 10.39
C PRO A 38 -19.59 8.40 10.93
N ALA A 39 -19.71 7.40 10.05
CA ALA A 39 -19.46 6.02 10.47
C ALA A 39 -18.18 6.15 11.28
N ALA A 40 -18.27 5.92 12.60
CA ALA A 40 -17.16 6.11 13.48
C ALA A 40 -16.04 5.27 12.91
N ARG A 41 -15.22 5.91 12.10
CA ARG A 41 -13.94 5.40 11.67
C ARG A 41 -13.17 5.41 12.95
N ALA A 42 -13.31 4.29 13.70
CA ALA A 42 -12.45 4.03 14.83
C ALA A 42 -11.05 4.19 14.26
N ALA A 43 -10.43 5.30 14.62
CA ALA A 43 -9.24 5.82 14.00
C ALA A 43 -8.04 4.98 14.41
N GLY A 44 -7.88 3.85 13.72
CA GLY A 44 -6.53 3.43 13.44
C GLY A 44 -5.99 4.45 12.43
N LYS A 45 -4.87 5.06 12.72
CA LYS A 45 -4.18 5.94 11.79
C LYS A 45 -4.05 5.20 10.46
N PRO A 46 -4.55 5.72 9.33
CA PRO A 46 -4.47 4.99 8.09
C PRO A 46 -3.00 4.76 7.77
N LEU A 47 -2.66 3.51 7.41
CA LEU A 47 -1.35 3.23 6.83
C LEU A 47 -1.18 4.13 5.61
N GLU A 48 -0.09 4.84 5.56
CA GLU A 48 0.22 5.68 4.42
C GLU A 48 1.23 4.94 3.54
N ALA A 49 0.80 4.57 2.33
CA ALA A 49 1.68 4.00 1.33
C ALA A 49 2.64 5.07 0.83
N LEU A 50 3.94 4.79 0.84
CA LEU A 50 4.99 5.68 0.35
C LEU A 50 5.25 5.48 -1.14
N TYR A 51 5.47 4.23 -1.53
CA TYR A 51 5.78 3.86 -2.91
C TYR A 51 5.54 2.37 -3.13
N VAL A 52 5.51 1.97 -4.40
CA VAL A 52 5.51 0.55 -4.78
C VAL A 52 6.89 -0.02 -4.50
N ASN A 53 6.97 -0.97 -3.59
CA ASN A 53 8.22 -1.68 -3.26
C ASN A 53 8.59 -2.66 -4.37
N HIS A 54 7.64 -3.54 -4.72
CA HIS A 54 7.83 -4.46 -5.84
C HIS A 54 6.50 -4.86 -6.50
N ILE A 55 6.63 -5.35 -7.71
CA ILE A 55 5.55 -6.02 -8.43
C ILE A 55 5.98 -7.48 -8.62
N SER A 56 5.19 -8.41 -8.08
CA SER A 56 5.38 -9.83 -8.31
C SER A 56 4.39 -10.33 -9.35
N TYR A 57 4.87 -11.05 -10.36
CA TYR A 57 4.01 -11.62 -11.36
C TYR A 57 4.46 -12.98 -11.84
N GLU A 58 3.49 -13.78 -12.25
CA GLU A 58 3.68 -15.14 -12.69
C GLU A 58 3.83 -15.21 -14.21
N VAL A 59 4.82 -15.93 -14.67
CA VAL A 59 5.17 -16.15 -16.07
C VAL A 59 5.48 -17.61 -16.33
N ASN A 60 5.51 -18.03 -17.59
CA ASN A 60 5.87 -19.41 -17.94
C ASN A 60 7.37 -19.68 -17.84
N ASP A 61 8.20 -18.66 -18.13
CA ASP A 61 9.65 -18.74 -18.13
C ASP A 61 10.24 -17.44 -17.60
N TYR A 62 10.53 -17.42 -16.30
CA TYR A 62 11.06 -16.21 -15.65
C TYR A 62 12.45 -15.83 -16.20
N LYS A 63 13.25 -16.78 -16.71
CA LYS A 63 14.60 -16.50 -17.24
C LYS A 63 14.53 -15.68 -18.51
N LYS A 64 13.62 -16.00 -19.42
CA LYS A 64 13.37 -15.19 -20.63
C LYS A 64 12.92 -13.78 -20.26
N VAL A 65 12.04 -13.67 -19.28
CA VAL A 65 11.56 -12.38 -18.80
C VAL A 65 12.67 -11.59 -18.12
N ARG A 66 13.46 -12.24 -17.27
CA ARG A 66 14.66 -11.66 -16.63
C ARG A 66 15.59 -11.07 -17.68
N ASP A 67 15.99 -11.90 -18.65
CA ASP A 67 16.96 -11.52 -19.66
C ASP A 67 16.47 -10.37 -20.53
N PHE A 68 15.18 -10.35 -20.86
CA PHE A 68 14.54 -9.25 -21.58
C PHE A 68 14.65 -7.90 -20.82
N TYR A 69 14.33 -7.88 -19.52
CA TYR A 69 14.39 -6.65 -18.72
C TYR A 69 15.81 -6.19 -18.43
N VAL A 70 16.74 -7.13 -18.27
CA VAL A 70 18.17 -6.83 -18.12
C VAL A 70 18.71 -6.19 -19.39
N ASP A 71 18.43 -6.81 -20.53
CA ASP A 71 18.93 -6.34 -21.83
C ASP A 71 18.29 -5.01 -22.26
N LEU A 72 16.98 -4.91 -22.19
CA LEU A 72 16.25 -3.74 -22.68
C LEU A 72 16.35 -2.52 -21.75
N LEU A 73 16.24 -2.74 -20.42
CA LEU A 73 16.09 -1.67 -19.44
C LEU A 73 17.25 -1.59 -18.44
N GLY A 74 18.26 -2.43 -18.57
CA GLY A 74 19.43 -2.42 -17.68
C GLY A 74 19.10 -2.75 -16.22
N MET A 75 18.01 -3.48 -15.96
CA MET A 75 17.65 -3.88 -14.60
C MET A 75 18.72 -4.82 -14.02
N LYS A 76 18.96 -4.72 -12.72
CA LYS A 76 20.01 -5.50 -12.04
C LYS A 76 19.40 -6.71 -11.34
N ILE A 77 19.98 -7.89 -11.59
CA ILE A 77 19.63 -9.10 -10.85
C ILE A 77 20.30 -9.03 -9.48
N THR A 78 19.51 -9.14 -8.40
CA THR A 78 20.05 -9.18 -7.03
C THR A 78 19.89 -10.55 -6.37
N GLU A 79 18.86 -11.29 -6.74
CA GLU A 79 18.60 -12.65 -6.27
C GLU A 79 18.01 -13.47 -7.41
N ASP A 80 18.41 -14.73 -7.50
CA ASP A 80 17.90 -15.72 -8.47
C ASP A 80 17.95 -17.10 -7.83
N ASP A 81 16.78 -17.70 -7.57
CA ASP A 81 16.65 -19.01 -6.90
C ASP A 81 16.33 -20.18 -7.86
N GLY A 82 16.38 -19.92 -9.17
CA GLY A 82 16.06 -20.90 -10.21
C GLY A 82 14.56 -21.04 -10.51
N LYS A 83 13.68 -20.37 -9.74
CA LYS A 83 12.23 -20.36 -9.94
C LYS A 83 11.69 -18.94 -10.12
N GLN A 84 12.38 -17.96 -9.58
CA GLN A 84 12.12 -16.52 -9.66
C GLN A 84 13.42 -15.75 -9.55
N CYS A 85 13.40 -14.48 -9.88
CA CYS A 85 14.49 -13.56 -9.60
C CYS A 85 13.99 -12.20 -9.14
N ARG A 86 14.87 -11.40 -8.54
CA ARG A 86 14.64 -10.00 -8.20
C ARG A 86 15.39 -9.12 -9.18
N LEU A 87 14.65 -8.30 -9.93
CA LEU A 87 15.16 -7.31 -10.87
C LEU A 87 14.99 -5.92 -10.26
N VAL A 88 16.08 -5.28 -9.89
CA VAL A 88 16.08 -3.98 -9.22
C VAL A 88 16.26 -2.85 -10.24
N PHE A 89 15.47 -1.79 -10.08
CA PHE A 89 15.54 -0.55 -10.83
C PHE A 89 15.11 0.63 -9.95
N GLY A 90 15.95 1.64 -9.80
CA GLY A 90 15.71 2.72 -8.82
C GLY A 90 15.47 2.16 -7.42
N ASN A 91 14.36 2.54 -6.80
CA ASN A 91 13.93 2.05 -5.48
C ASN A 91 12.87 0.95 -5.57
N ASN A 92 12.69 0.35 -6.73
CA ASN A 92 11.64 -0.63 -6.98
C ASN A 92 12.22 -1.97 -7.43
N MET A 93 11.41 -3.02 -7.35
CA MET A 93 11.75 -4.34 -7.85
C MET A 93 10.63 -4.91 -8.71
N LEU A 94 11.02 -5.72 -9.68
CA LEU A 94 10.16 -6.62 -10.41
C LEU A 94 10.56 -8.06 -10.07
N ILE A 95 9.58 -8.91 -9.73
CA ILE A 95 9.83 -10.29 -9.33
C ILE A 95 9.07 -11.22 -10.26
N PRO A 96 9.62 -11.55 -11.45
CA PRO A 96 9.06 -12.60 -12.29
C PRO A 96 9.31 -13.97 -11.66
N ARG A 97 8.28 -14.79 -11.58
CA ARG A 97 8.33 -16.16 -11.07
C ARG A 97 7.67 -17.14 -12.01
N ASN A 98 8.20 -18.37 -12.05
CA ASN A 98 7.57 -19.43 -12.82
C ASN A 98 6.20 -19.78 -12.23
N ARG A 99 5.24 -19.89 -13.11
CA ARG A 99 3.87 -20.29 -12.78
C ARG A 99 3.72 -21.80 -12.90
N ALA A 100 3.11 -22.41 -11.89
CA ALA A 100 2.67 -23.79 -12.01
C ALA A 100 1.47 -23.89 -12.99
N GLY A 101 1.53 -24.85 -13.91
CA GLY A 101 0.42 -25.13 -14.85
C GLY A 101 0.35 -24.23 -16.09
N GLY A 102 1.30 -23.33 -16.30
CA GLY A 102 1.34 -22.47 -17.48
C GLY A 102 0.20 -21.45 -17.58
N GLY A 103 0.07 -20.79 -18.73
CA GLY A 103 -0.99 -19.81 -19.03
C GLY A 103 -0.47 -18.38 -19.24
N PRO A 104 -1.34 -17.39 -19.48
CA PRO A 104 -0.92 -16.02 -19.70
C PRO A 104 -0.26 -15.43 -18.45
N ALA A 105 0.71 -14.53 -18.65
CA ALA A 105 1.33 -13.80 -17.55
C ALA A 105 0.28 -13.02 -16.77
N LYS A 106 0.40 -13.00 -15.45
CA LYS A 106 -0.50 -12.25 -14.56
C LYS A 106 0.23 -11.69 -13.35
N VAL A 107 -0.18 -10.52 -12.89
CA VAL A 107 0.28 -9.97 -11.63
C VAL A 107 -0.26 -10.83 -10.48
N ASP A 108 0.63 -11.27 -9.61
CA ASP A 108 0.27 -11.99 -8.38
C ASP A 108 -0.08 -11.00 -7.26
N HIS A 109 0.79 -10.02 -7.05
CA HIS A 109 0.55 -8.93 -6.11
C HIS A 109 1.40 -7.70 -6.43
N ILE A 110 0.94 -6.56 -5.91
CA ILE A 110 1.69 -5.32 -5.84
C ILE A 110 2.01 -5.06 -4.37
N ALA A 111 3.28 -4.84 -4.06
CA ALA A 111 3.74 -4.58 -2.72
C ALA A 111 4.00 -3.09 -2.50
N TYR A 112 3.56 -2.58 -1.36
CA TYR A 112 3.72 -1.19 -0.97
C TYR A 112 4.58 -1.09 0.29
N THR A 113 5.57 -0.22 0.28
CA THR A 113 6.22 0.23 1.51
C THR A 113 5.31 1.27 2.17
N VAL A 114 5.08 1.09 3.47
CA VAL A 114 4.25 2.01 4.26
C VAL A 114 5.07 2.80 5.27
N THR A 115 4.58 3.99 5.64
CA THR A 115 5.22 4.83 6.65
C THR A 115 5.17 4.17 8.03
N ASN A 116 6.17 4.46 8.84
CA ASN A 116 6.20 4.08 10.26
C ASN A 116 5.94 2.60 10.55
N TRP A 117 6.31 1.71 9.60
CA TRP A 117 6.07 0.27 9.72
C TRP A 117 6.41 -0.28 11.10
N ASP A 118 7.61 0.00 11.61
CA ASP A 118 8.08 -0.56 12.89
C ASP A 118 7.29 -0.09 14.10
N ALA A 119 6.72 1.10 14.04
CA ALA A 119 5.88 1.64 15.10
C ALA A 119 4.42 1.14 15.01
N GLU A 120 3.91 0.93 13.79
CA GLU A 120 2.49 0.66 13.54
C GLU A 120 2.18 -0.84 13.37
N LYS A 121 3.17 -1.66 13.02
CA LYS A 121 2.98 -3.09 12.68
C LYS A 121 2.32 -3.93 13.79
N GLY A 122 2.51 -3.54 15.06
CA GLY A 122 1.97 -4.29 16.21
C GLY A 122 0.45 -4.31 16.31
N GLY A 123 -0.24 -3.28 15.81
CA GLY A 123 -1.71 -3.18 15.83
C GLY A 123 -2.39 -3.58 14.52
N LEU A 124 -1.61 -3.93 13.50
CA LEU A 124 -2.16 -4.14 12.15
C LEU A 124 -3.05 -5.38 12.01
N GLU A 125 -2.72 -6.45 12.71
CA GLU A 125 -3.55 -7.66 12.68
C GLU A 125 -4.97 -7.39 13.21
N GLU A 126 -5.06 -6.64 14.30
CA GLU A 126 -6.36 -6.24 14.87
C GLU A 126 -7.10 -5.31 13.93
N GLU A 127 -6.41 -4.38 13.31
CA GLU A 127 -7.00 -3.47 12.33
C GLU A 127 -7.51 -4.20 11.09
N LEU A 128 -6.76 -5.18 10.57
CA LEU A 128 -7.19 -6.01 9.44
C LEU A 128 -8.44 -6.83 9.80
N LYS A 129 -8.46 -7.44 11.00
CA LYS A 129 -9.63 -8.17 11.53
C LYS A 129 -10.82 -7.24 11.69
N ARG A 130 -10.63 -6.05 12.25
CA ARG A 130 -11.69 -5.04 12.42
C ARG A 130 -12.29 -4.61 11.07
N ARG A 131 -11.49 -4.58 10.01
CA ARG A 131 -11.96 -4.30 8.63
C ARG A 131 -12.61 -5.52 7.95
N GLY A 132 -12.61 -6.68 8.59
CA GLY A 132 -13.12 -7.91 8.00
C GLY A 132 -12.26 -8.46 6.86
N LEU A 133 -10.98 -8.03 6.77
CA LEU A 133 -10.08 -8.45 5.70
C LEU A 133 -9.46 -9.81 6.05
N GLN A 134 -9.52 -10.73 5.08
CA GLN A 134 -8.71 -11.94 5.13
C GLN A 134 -7.27 -11.59 4.80
N TYR A 135 -6.33 -12.05 5.60
CA TYR A 135 -4.92 -11.74 5.41
C TYR A 135 -4.01 -12.95 5.64
N ARG A 136 -2.82 -12.88 5.11
CA ARG A 136 -1.68 -13.76 5.43
C ARG A 136 -0.45 -12.90 5.72
N GLY A 137 0.55 -13.52 6.37
CA GLY A 137 1.76 -12.80 6.80
C GLY A 137 1.69 -12.38 8.25
N SER A 138 2.61 -11.54 8.67
CA SER A 138 2.72 -11.08 10.06
C SER A 138 3.48 -9.76 10.16
N ALA A 139 3.41 -9.15 11.35
CA ALA A 139 4.19 -7.96 11.71
C ALA A 139 5.72 -8.12 11.61
N LYS A 140 6.23 -9.36 11.50
CA LYS A 140 7.67 -9.62 11.34
C LYS A 140 8.17 -9.36 9.92
N THR A 141 7.31 -9.50 8.92
CA THR A 141 7.67 -9.38 7.51
C THR A 141 6.78 -8.39 6.78
N SER A 142 5.59 -8.80 6.43
CA SER A 142 4.60 -8.04 5.67
C SER A 142 3.24 -8.70 5.78
N PHE A 143 2.19 -7.97 5.43
CA PHE A 143 0.83 -8.49 5.31
C PHE A 143 0.40 -8.55 3.85
N HIS A 144 -0.39 -9.57 3.52
CA HIS A 144 -1.00 -9.73 2.21
C HIS A 144 -2.51 -9.78 2.37
N VAL A 145 -3.20 -9.01 1.57
CA VAL A 145 -4.66 -8.98 1.48
C VAL A 145 -5.09 -9.06 0.02
N LYS A 146 -6.39 -9.15 -0.21
CA LYS A 146 -6.99 -8.92 -1.53
C LYS A 146 -7.70 -7.59 -1.53
N ASP A 147 -7.59 -6.87 -2.66
CA ASP A 147 -8.46 -5.72 -2.91
C ASP A 147 -9.88 -6.17 -3.29
N PRO A 148 -10.86 -5.26 -3.44
CA PRO A 148 -12.23 -5.61 -3.78
C PRO A 148 -12.40 -6.38 -5.10
N GLU A 149 -11.45 -6.24 -6.04
CA GLU A 149 -11.44 -6.96 -7.33
C GLU A 149 -10.58 -8.24 -7.29
N GLY A 150 -10.05 -8.61 -6.11
CA GLY A 150 -9.27 -9.82 -5.89
C GLY A 150 -7.79 -9.71 -6.24
N MET A 151 -7.28 -8.52 -6.58
CA MET A 151 -5.85 -8.30 -6.80
C MET A 151 -5.08 -8.47 -5.49
N GLY A 152 -3.92 -9.12 -5.56
CA GLY A 152 -3.01 -9.26 -4.41
C GLY A 152 -2.38 -7.92 -4.03
N VAL A 153 -2.52 -7.54 -2.78
CA VAL A 153 -1.88 -6.37 -2.18
C VAL A 153 -1.01 -6.83 -1.03
N GLN A 154 0.28 -6.50 -1.11
CA GLN A 154 1.22 -6.68 0.00
C GLN A 154 1.58 -5.32 0.57
N PHE A 155 1.79 -5.23 1.87
CA PHE A 155 2.32 -4.03 2.48
C PHE A 155 3.20 -4.36 3.70
N GLY A 156 4.24 -3.55 3.87
CA GLY A 156 5.26 -3.79 4.89
C GLY A 156 6.26 -2.66 4.97
N GLY A 157 7.38 -2.93 5.63
CA GLY A 157 8.53 -2.03 5.69
C GLY A 157 9.37 -2.06 4.39
N LEU A 158 10.60 -1.54 4.49
CA LEU A 158 11.53 -1.51 3.36
C LEU A 158 11.94 -2.92 2.90
N HIS A 159 12.12 -3.82 3.85
CA HIS A 159 12.57 -5.19 3.61
C HIS A 159 11.38 -6.16 3.71
N GLN A 160 10.79 -6.49 2.58
CA GLN A 160 9.64 -7.39 2.48
C GLN A 160 9.76 -8.37 1.30
#